data_f90127d0e4c3e74e05c6c1997d09111b
#
_entry.id   f90127d0e4c3e74e05c6c1997d09111b
#
_cell.length_a   1.000
_cell.length_b   1.000
_cell.length_c   1.000
_cell.angle_alpha   90.00
_cell.angle_beta   90.00
_cell.angle_gamma   90.00
#
_symmetry.space_group_name_H-M   'P 1'
#
loop_
_entity.id
_entity.type
_entity.pdbx_description
1 polymer ?
#
loop_
_entity_poly.entity_id
_entity_poly.type
_entity_poly.pdbx_seq_one_letter_code
_entity_poly.pdbx_strand_id
1 'polypeptide(L)'
;MKNSVSFVVFVFIVLLGIFFLLPEPVFAKMKLENGVYVIDNIAGSATINKRKKSVVREEAKKAAYNTLSEKLLDEIMPGIKEKENYDAVLEKVSSKISGLVKNFKIDSEQVSENDTLNIVGTCKINERALDDLIGSDIITLLGNPRVMILVDEKVGGGSPFISTTESELLRIFEQAGYLIVDPDQARTLLNLAPATAFDDPVKLSQAARTLRADIIVIGKATAGAYAKQKVHGVTLYGVSGTVQLKAILTQTAYQISSKTVSSSTGRKPVGSVGSGADRCFRSAAAQAAEQIVYKIAYNMASAGSVIEGINVNIRIANVMFSDVEKIEKQLGELKGKLFERSYSNNFLEIDFVSKYSARDLASFLSEHGVNISSITTQTINANVVKETQKEVIYKNSAISVKISDISSYSEAGEIENKLRDYLKESSKELSGKYNDNTLEIVVYLPDGAEITKIEKNVAEFLEKNGVKIESFSSGAIYGKLNVDNEKSGGLLNWGW
;
A
#
# COMPACT_ATOMS: atom_id res chain seq x y z
N MET A 1 27.53 -8.75 -58.79
CA MET A 1 27.01 -8.95 -57.45
C MET A 1 27.74 -8.18 -56.32
N LYS A 2 28.79 -7.39 -56.58
CA LYS A 2 29.50 -6.59 -55.54
C LYS A 2 28.92 -5.21 -55.26
N ASN A 3 28.09 -4.64 -56.15
CA ASN A 3 27.58 -3.25 -56.01
C ASN A 3 26.26 -3.17 -55.26
N SER A 4 25.50 -4.25 -55.09
CA SER A 4 24.21 -4.23 -54.38
C SER A 4 24.36 -4.24 -52.85
N VAL A 5 25.42 -4.85 -52.33
CA VAL A 5 25.65 -4.88 -50.87
C VAL A 5 26.08 -3.52 -50.33
N SER A 6 26.86 -2.76 -51.12
CA SER A 6 27.32 -1.41 -50.71
C SER A 6 26.18 -0.40 -50.64
N PHE A 7 25.17 -0.53 -51.50
CA PHE A 7 24.00 0.36 -51.51
C PHE A 7 23.06 0.11 -50.31
N VAL A 8 22.87 -1.18 -49.95
CA VAL A 8 22.04 -1.55 -48.79
C VAL A 8 22.67 -1.07 -47.47
N VAL A 9 23.99 -1.22 -47.33
CA VAL A 9 24.74 -0.74 -46.14
C VAL A 9 24.68 0.79 -46.05
N PHE A 10 24.78 1.53 -47.16
CA PHE A 10 24.71 2.98 -47.17
C PHE A 10 23.29 3.48 -46.83
N VAL A 11 22.23 2.83 -47.33
CA VAL A 11 20.84 3.16 -46.95
C VAL A 11 20.58 2.87 -45.45
N PHE A 12 21.15 1.79 -44.92
CA PHE A 12 21.03 1.46 -43.50
C PHE A 12 21.76 2.46 -42.59
N ILE A 13 22.93 2.94 -42.99
CA ILE A 13 23.67 3.98 -42.27
C ILE A 13 22.96 5.33 -42.32
N VAL A 14 22.35 5.69 -43.45
CA VAL A 14 21.55 6.92 -43.58
C VAL A 14 20.26 6.84 -42.77
N LEU A 15 19.58 5.68 -42.75
CA LEU A 15 18.41 5.44 -41.90
C LEU A 15 18.76 5.45 -40.40
N LEU A 16 19.90 4.87 -39.99
CA LEU A 16 20.38 4.98 -38.61
C LEU A 16 20.77 6.43 -38.25
N GLY A 17 21.38 7.18 -39.16
CA GLY A 17 21.72 8.60 -38.95
C GLY A 17 20.51 9.50 -38.82
N ILE A 18 19.39 9.21 -39.50
CA ILE A 18 18.13 9.94 -39.36
C ILE A 18 17.45 9.63 -38.02
N PHE A 19 17.62 8.42 -37.48
CA PHE A 19 17.07 8.06 -36.16
C PHE A 19 17.80 8.77 -35.01
N PHE A 20 19.06 9.17 -35.20
CA PHE A 20 19.82 9.97 -34.21
C PHE A 20 19.57 11.47 -34.31
N LEU A 21 18.87 11.94 -35.35
CA LEU A 21 18.52 13.36 -35.55
C LEU A 21 17.06 13.68 -35.13
N LEU A 22 16.29 12.70 -34.68
CA LEU A 22 15.04 12.99 -34.00
C LEU A 22 15.42 13.62 -32.64
N PRO A 23 14.96 14.85 -32.36
CA PRO A 23 15.18 15.43 -31.05
C PRO A 23 14.60 14.44 -30.03
N GLU A 24 15.43 14.03 -29.05
CA GLU A 24 14.91 13.26 -27.93
C GLU A 24 13.65 13.95 -27.43
N PRO A 25 12.56 13.20 -27.13
CA PRO A 25 11.37 13.82 -26.59
C PRO A 25 11.80 14.56 -25.32
N VAL A 26 11.78 15.90 -25.41
CA VAL A 26 12.19 16.76 -24.31
C VAL A 26 11.12 16.65 -23.26
N PHE A 27 11.28 15.69 -22.35
CA PHE A 27 10.36 15.50 -21.23
C PHE A 27 10.45 16.73 -20.32
N ALA A 28 9.30 17.28 -19.94
CA ALA A 28 9.25 18.31 -18.91
C ALA A 28 9.85 17.73 -17.63
N LYS A 29 10.84 18.43 -17.07
CA LYS A 29 11.44 18.07 -15.79
C LYS A 29 10.80 18.94 -14.72
N MET A 30 10.21 18.29 -13.70
CA MET A 30 9.69 18.96 -12.54
C MET A 30 10.71 18.87 -11.39
N LYS A 31 11.02 20.01 -10.77
CA LYS A 31 11.88 20.08 -9.59
C LYS A 31 11.20 20.88 -8.50
N LEU A 32 11.22 20.37 -7.28
CA LEU A 32 10.75 21.10 -6.11
C LEU A 32 11.92 21.84 -5.45
N GLU A 33 11.89 23.16 -5.47
CA GLU A 33 12.91 24.03 -4.90
C GLU A 33 12.25 25.00 -3.92
N ASN A 34 12.54 24.86 -2.62
CA ASN A 34 12.04 25.77 -1.56
C ASN A 34 10.49 25.93 -1.56
N GLY A 35 9.72 24.86 -1.77
CA GLY A 35 8.26 24.89 -1.81
C GLY A 35 7.68 25.48 -3.11
N VAL A 36 8.47 25.50 -4.18
CA VAL A 36 8.06 25.94 -5.52
C VAL A 36 8.45 24.87 -6.52
N TYR A 37 7.48 24.36 -7.26
CA TYR A 37 7.73 23.52 -8.43
C TYR A 37 8.24 24.39 -9.58
N VAL A 38 9.42 24.07 -10.08
CA VAL A 38 9.98 24.61 -11.32
C VAL A 38 9.78 23.55 -12.39
N ILE A 39 9.06 23.90 -13.46
CA ILE A 39 8.68 22.96 -14.50
C ILE A 39 9.16 23.52 -15.84
N ASP A 40 10.08 22.77 -16.45
CA ASP A 40 10.72 23.13 -17.71
C ASP A 40 10.06 22.39 -18.88
N ASN A 41 10.29 22.88 -20.11
CA ASN A 41 9.90 22.23 -21.36
C ASN A 41 8.40 22.00 -21.52
N ILE A 42 7.57 22.98 -21.12
CA ILE A 42 6.14 22.94 -21.29
C ILE A 42 5.81 23.41 -22.72
N ALA A 43 5.32 22.50 -23.55
CA ALA A 43 4.99 22.78 -24.94
C ALA A 43 3.53 23.20 -25.10
N GLY A 44 3.28 24.14 -25.99
CA GLY A 44 1.94 24.52 -26.43
C GLY A 44 1.93 25.00 -27.88
N SER A 45 0.82 24.81 -28.58
CA SER A 45 0.71 25.19 -29.98
C SER A 45 -0.63 25.83 -30.28
N ALA A 46 -0.66 26.72 -31.28
CA ALA A 46 -1.88 27.32 -31.82
C ALA A 46 -1.72 27.70 -33.30
N THR A 47 -2.79 27.53 -34.08
CA THR A 47 -2.79 27.84 -35.51
C THR A 47 -2.88 29.36 -35.78
N ILE A 48 -2.02 29.89 -36.63
CA ILE A 48 -1.90 31.34 -36.88
C ILE A 48 -3.12 31.82 -37.70
N ASN A 49 -3.46 31.16 -38.80
CA ASN A 49 -4.64 31.42 -39.60
C ASN A 49 -4.96 32.93 -39.82
N LYS A 50 -3.98 33.71 -40.28
CA LYS A 50 -4.08 35.16 -40.52
C LYS A 50 -4.40 36.03 -39.28
N ARG A 51 -4.34 35.47 -38.08
CA ARG A 51 -4.62 36.18 -36.83
C ARG A 51 -3.35 36.94 -36.33
N LYS A 52 -3.58 37.93 -35.45
CA LYS A 52 -2.46 38.67 -34.83
C LYS A 52 -1.60 37.70 -33.98
N LYS A 53 -0.29 37.77 -34.16
CA LYS A 53 0.66 36.89 -33.44
C LYS A 53 0.50 36.94 -31.91
N SER A 54 0.11 38.07 -31.33
CA SER A 54 -0.15 38.18 -29.89
C SER A 54 -1.33 37.31 -29.42
N VAL A 55 -2.41 37.23 -30.21
CA VAL A 55 -3.58 36.42 -29.91
C VAL A 55 -3.23 34.93 -29.99
N VAL A 56 -2.51 34.55 -31.06
CA VAL A 56 -2.09 33.16 -31.27
C VAL A 56 -1.12 32.73 -30.17
N ARG A 57 -0.25 33.60 -29.69
CA ARG A 57 0.66 33.33 -28.57
C ARG A 57 -0.09 33.06 -27.27
N GLU A 58 -1.16 33.81 -26.98
CA GLU A 58 -1.99 33.53 -25.79
C GLU A 58 -2.77 32.21 -25.89
N GLU A 59 -3.22 31.82 -27.07
CA GLU A 59 -3.82 30.49 -27.30
C GLU A 59 -2.78 29.37 -27.15
N ALA A 60 -1.58 29.55 -27.69
CA ALA A 60 -0.49 28.59 -27.49
C ALA A 60 -0.12 28.44 -26.02
N LYS A 61 -0.14 29.53 -25.22
CA LYS A 61 0.03 29.46 -23.78
C LYS A 61 -1.10 28.68 -23.08
N LYS A 62 -2.36 28.86 -23.52
CA LYS A 62 -3.48 28.04 -22.97
C LYS A 62 -3.30 26.56 -23.28
N ALA A 63 -2.86 26.22 -24.48
CA ALA A 63 -2.51 24.85 -24.83
C ALA A 63 -1.34 24.31 -23.95
N ALA A 64 -0.32 25.15 -23.70
CA ALA A 64 0.78 24.83 -22.80
C ALA A 64 0.30 24.57 -21.36
N TYR A 65 -0.71 25.31 -20.87
CA TYR A 65 -1.29 25.09 -19.55
C TYR A 65 -2.05 23.75 -19.45
N ASN A 66 -2.72 23.32 -20.52
CA ASN A 66 -3.35 21.99 -20.52
C ASN A 66 -2.29 20.88 -20.48
N THR A 67 -1.25 20.98 -21.30
CA THR A 67 -0.10 20.06 -21.26
C THR A 67 0.57 20.05 -19.88
N LEU A 68 0.70 21.22 -19.26
CA LEU A 68 1.24 21.37 -17.91
C LEU A 68 0.36 20.62 -16.89
N SER A 69 -0.96 20.75 -16.97
CA SER A 69 -1.90 20.10 -16.04
C SER A 69 -1.79 18.57 -16.11
N GLU A 70 -1.75 18.01 -17.31
CA GLU A 70 -1.56 16.58 -17.53
C GLU A 70 -0.23 16.08 -16.95
N LYS A 71 0.88 16.77 -17.29
CA LYS A 71 2.21 16.39 -16.83
C LYS A 71 2.36 16.50 -15.31
N LEU A 72 1.76 17.51 -14.73
CA LEU A 72 1.80 17.75 -13.30
C LEU A 72 1.06 16.64 -12.54
N LEU A 73 -0.10 16.22 -13.03
CA LEU A 73 -0.83 15.09 -12.47
C LEU A 73 -0.09 13.76 -12.66
N ASP A 74 0.52 13.53 -13.81
CA ASP A 74 1.33 12.34 -14.07
C ASP A 74 2.55 12.24 -13.16
N GLU A 75 3.20 13.36 -12.85
CA GLU A 75 4.38 13.40 -11.97
C GLU A 75 4.02 13.21 -10.50
N ILE A 76 2.93 13.86 -10.06
CA ILE A 76 2.45 13.74 -8.67
C ILE A 76 1.88 12.36 -8.40
N MET A 77 1.20 11.78 -9.37
CA MET A 77 0.49 10.51 -9.23
C MET A 77 0.66 9.66 -10.51
N PRO A 78 1.78 8.95 -10.66
CA PRO A 78 1.99 8.06 -11.78
C PRO A 78 0.82 7.06 -11.94
N GLY A 79 0.31 6.92 -13.18
CA GLY A 79 -0.85 6.06 -13.46
C GLY A 79 -2.22 6.65 -13.12
N ILE A 80 -2.31 7.93 -12.79
CA ILE A 80 -3.59 8.60 -12.50
C ILE A 80 -4.57 8.54 -13.69
N LYS A 81 -4.08 8.50 -14.93
CA LYS A 81 -4.90 8.44 -16.15
C LYS A 81 -5.82 7.22 -16.21
N GLU A 82 -5.47 6.16 -15.50
CA GLU A 82 -6.26 4.93 -15.43
C GLU A 82 -7.38 4.99 -14.36
N LYS A 83 -7.49 6.10 -13.62
CA LYS A 83 -8.49 6.26 -12.56
C LYS A 83 -9.81 6.81 -13.09
N GLU A 84 -10.91 6.30 -12.57
CA GLU A 84 -12.28 6.62 -12.98
C GLU A 84 -12.61 8.13 -12.99
N ASN A 85 -12.03 8.90 -12.08
CA ASN A 85 -12.30 10.34 -11.94
C ASN A 85 -11.20 11.23 -12.51
N TYR A 86 -10.29 10.69 -13.34
CA TYR A 86 -9.16 11.45 -13.89
C TYR A 86 -9.58 12.69 -14.64
N ASP A 87 -10.55 12.56 -15.56
CA ASP A 87 -10.99 13.67 -16.41
C ASP A 87 -11.57 14.84 -15.59
N ALA A 88 -12.31 14.55 -14.52
CA ALA A 88 -12.86 15.58 -13.63
C ALA A 88 -11.74 16.34 -12.88
N VAL A 89 -10.71 15.63 -12.42
CA VAL A 89 -9.55 16.27 -11.77
C VAL A 89 -8.72 17.07 -12.78
N LEU A 90 -8.49 16.53 -13.98
CA LEU A 90 -7.78 17.24 -15.04
C LEU A 90 -8.50 18.52 -15.45
N GLU A 91 -9.82 18.49 -15.63
CA GLU A 91 -10.64 19.68 -15.95
C GLU A 91 -10.54 20.73 -14.83
N LYS A 92 -10.63 20.30 -13.57
CA LYS A 92 -10.48 21.18 -12.41
C LYS A 92 -9.11 21.85 -12.37
N VAL A 93 -8.03 21.10 -12.59
CA VAL A 93 -6.66 21.63 -12.63
C VAL A 93 -6.51 22.58 -13.82
N SER A 94 -6.87 22.15 -15.03
CA SER A 94 -6.71 22.94 -16.26
C SER A 94 -7.46 24.27 -16.22
N SER A 95 -8.64 24.30 -15.59
CA SER A 95 -9.42 25.54 -15.44
C SER A 95 -8.77 26.57 -14.53
N LYS A 96 -7.97 26.15 -13.55
CA LYS A 96 -7.39 27.02 -12.52
C LYS A 96 -5.87 27.16 -12.60
N ILE A 97 -5.19 26.32 -13.37
CA ILE A 97 -3.73 26.26 -13.45
C ILE A 97 -3.12 27.60 -13.83
N SER A 98 -3.76 28.36 -14.71
CA SER A 98 -3.27 29.68 -15.14
C SER A 98 -3.15 30.67 -13.99
N GLY A 99 -3.99 30.54 -12.96
CA GLY A 99 -3.94 31.37 -11.74
C GLY A 99 -2.85 30.93 -10.77
N LEU A 100 -2.42 29.67 -10.84
CA LEU A 100 -1.35 29.11 -9.99
C LEU A 100 0.05 29.37 -10.58
N VAL A 101 0.13 29.46 -11.90
CA VAL A 101 1.41 29.67 -12.60
C VAL A 101 1.94 31.07 -12.36
N LYS A 102 3.09 31.15 -11.71
CA LYS A 102 3.86 32.38 -11.59
C LYS A 102 4.89 32.43 -12.71
N ASN A 103 4.81 33.49 -13.54
CA ASN A 103 5.83 33.80 -14.57
C ASN A 103 6.06 32.65 -15.58
N PHE A 104 5.06 32.39 -16.47
CA PHE A 104 5.30 31.55 -17.62
C PHE A 104 6.28 32.27 -18.56
N LYS A 105 7.52 31.77 -18.64
CA LYS A 105 8.56 32.28 -19.50
C LYS A 105 8.63 31.46 -20.78
N ILE A 106 8.45 32.07 -21.93
CA ILE A 106 8.68 31.41 -23.22
C ILE A 106 10.18 31.35 -23.47
N ASP A 107 10.71 30.12 -23.57
CA ASP A 107 12.12 29.85 -23.82
C ASP A 107 12.42 29.70 -25.30
N SER A 108 11.48 29.15 -26.09
CA SER A 108 11.57 29.09 -27.54
C SER A 108 10.20 29.27 -28.19
N GLU A 109 10.25 29.84 -29.43
CA GLU A 109 9.06 30.08 -30.25
C GLU A 109 9.41 29.78 -31.70
N GLN A 110 8.64 28.87 -32.34
CA GLN A 110 8.85 28.46 -33.72
C GLN A 110 7.52 28.39 -34.47
N VAL A 111 7.54 28.78 -35.73
CA VAL A 111 6.41 28.62 -36.64
C VAL A 111 6.69 27.42 -37.54
N SER A 112 5.82 26.42 -37.51
CA SER A 112 5.94 25.25 -38.38
C SER A 112 5.37 25.52 -39.77
N GLU A 113 5.71 24.66 -40.75
CA GLU A 113 5.25 24.74 -42.14
C GLU A 113 3.71 24.73 -42.25
N ASN A 114 3.02 24.18 -41.27
CA ASN A 114 1.54 24.11 -41.23
C ASN A 114 0.89 25.37 -40.62
N ASP A 115 1.55 26.52 -40.65
CA ASP A 115 1.03 27.79 -40.10
C ASP A 115 0.66 27.68 -38.59
N THR A 116 1.42 26.89 -37.83
CA THR A 116 1.21 26.65 -36.39
C THR A 116 2.37 27.26 -35.60
N LEU A 117 2.02 28.09 -34.63
CA LEU A 117 2.95 28.63 -33.64
C LEU A 117 3.15 27.61 -32.53
N ASN A 118 4.37 27.14 -32.38
CA ASN A 118 4.79 26.27 -31.28
C ASN A 118 5.61 27.08 -30.29
N ILE A 119 5.29 26.96 -29.02
CA ILE A 119 6.06 27.55 -27.92
C ILE A 119 6.51 26.47 -26.96
N VAL A 120 7.69 26.67 -26.38
CA VAL A 120 8.17 25.89 -25.23
C VAL A 120 8.55 26.89 -24.15
N GLY A 121 8.17 26.60 -22.93
CA GLY A 121 8.43 27.52 -21.83
C GLY A 121 8.65 26.81 -20.48
N THR A 122 9.03 27.64 -19.54
CA THR A 122 9.27 27.27 -18.13
C THR A 122 8.29 28.02 -17.23
N CYS A 123 7.76 27.38 -16.22
CA CYS A 123 6.91 28.03 -15.23
C CYS A 123 7.25 27.65 -13.79
N LYS A 124 6.67 28.39 -12.85
CA LYS A 124 6.79 28.15 -11.41
C LYS A 124 5.42 28.07 -10.78
N ILE A 125 5.20 27.04 -9.94
CA ILE A 125 3.95 26.82 -9.18
C ILE A 125 4.30 26.67 -7.71
N ASN A 126 3.59 27.38 -6.83
CA ASN A 126 3.77 27.20 -5.40
C ASN A 126 3.16 25.85 -4.97
N GLU A 127 3.93 25.01 -4.25
CA GLU A 127 3.53 23.70 -3.77
C GLU A 127 2.21 23.78 -2.97
N ARG A 128 2.14 24.67 -2.00
CA ARG A 128 0.93 24.82 -1.16
C ARG A 128 -0.31 25.24 -1.95
N ALA A 129 -0.17 26.14 -2.93
CA ALA A 129 -1.29 26.57 -3.76
C ALA A 129 -1.81 25.42 -4.65
N LEU A 130 -0.93 24.51 -5.05
CA LEU A 130 -1.31 23.29 -5.76
C LEU A 130 -1.99 22.30 -4.83
N ASP A 131 -1.45 22.07 -3.63
CA ASP A 131 -2.03 21.23 -2.60
C ASP A 131 -3.45 21.68 -2.23
N ASP A 132 -3.66 22.98 -2.05
CA ASP A 132 -4.98 23.58 -1.77
C ASP A 132 -5.98 23.36 -2.93
N LEU A 133 -5.48 23.21 -4.16
CA LEU A 133 -6.32 23.00 -5.33
C LEU A 133 -6.75 21.54 -5.50
N ILE A 134 -5.83 20.60 -5.39
CA ILE A 134 -6.04 19.21 -5.81
C ILE A 134 -5.77 18.15 -4.74
N GLY A 135 -5.19 18.53 -3.59
CA GLY A 135 -4.74 17.57 -2.60
C GLY A 135 -5.85 16.64 -2.11
N SER A 136 -7.04 17.16 -1.81
CA SER A 136 -8.19 16.35 -1.39
C SER A 136 -8.73 15.44 -2.52
N ASP A 137 -8.65 15.89 -3.78
CA ASP A 137 -9.07 15.07 -4.91
C ASP A 137 -8.14 13.87 -5.09
N ILE A 138 -6.83 14.07 -4.89
CA ILE A 138 -5.85 12.99 -4.94
C ILE A 138 -6.09 11.97 -3.82
N ILE A 139 -6.39 12.42 -2.61
CA ILE A 139 -6.76 11.53 -1.51
C ILE A 139 -8.00 10.72 -1.87
N THR A 140 -9.01 11.35 -2.49
CA THR A 140 -10.21 10.67 -2.97
C THR A 140 -9.91 9.66 -4.08
N LEU A 141 -9.05 10.01 -5.04
CA LEU A 141 -8.59 9.09 -6.10
C LEU A 141 -7.84 7.87 -5.54
N LEU A 142 -7.17 8.03 -4.39
CA LEU A 142 -6.56 6.93 -3.64
C LEU A 142 -7.60 6.10 -2.85
N GLY A 143 -8.88 6.44 -2.89
CA GLY A 143 -9.96 5.73 -2.20
C GLY A 143 -10.11 6.12 -0.73
N ASN A 144 -9.74 7.34 -0.35
CA ASN A 144 -9.79 7.85 1.02
C ASN A 144 -9.04 6.93 1.99
N PRO A 145 -7.70 6.88 1.93
CA PRO A 145 -6.91 5.96 2.75
C PRO A 145 -7.22 6.10 4.25
N ARG A 146 -7.18 4.98 4.95
CA ARG A 146 -7.42 4.95 6.41
C ARG A 146 -6.13 5.27 7.13
N VAL A 147 -6.17 6.26 8.01
CA VAL A 147 -5.02 6.69 8.78
C VAL A 147 -5.23 6.46 10.29
N MET A 148 -4.24 5.82 10.90
CA MET A 148 -4.12 5.68 12.36
C MET A 148 -3.13 6.74 12.85
N ILE A 149 -3.57 7.63 13.75
CA ILE A 149 -2.74 8.70 14.30
C ILE A 149 -2.54 8.44 15.80
N LEU A 150 -1.28 8.40 16.25
CA LEU A 150 -0.91 8.21 17.64
C LEU A 150 0.14 9.23 18.04
N VAL A 151 -0.07 9.96 19.14
CA VAL A 151 0.85 10.98 19.63
C VAL A 151 1.25 10.71 21.10
N ASP A 152 2.55 10.71 21.37
CA ASP A 152 3.11 10.80 22.73
C ASP A 152 3.34 12.28 23.04
N GLU A 153 2.42 12.87 23.83
CA GLU A 153 2.46 14.29 24.20
C GLU A 153 2.91 14.45 25.65
N LYS A 154 3.90 15.34 25.90
CA LYS A 154 4.45 15.63 27.23
C LYS A 154 4.54 17.14 27.48
N VAL A 155 4.04 17.56 28.63
CA VAL A 155 4.09 18.94 29.12
C VAL A 155 4.85 18.98 30.45
N GLY A 156 6.04 19.60 30.46
CA GLY A 156 6.86 19.65 31.65
C GLY A 156 7.24 18.27 32.22
N GLY A 157 7.26 17.24 31.35
CA GLY A 157 7.58 15.85 31.73
C GLY A 157 6.36 14.97 32.06
N GLY A 158 5.15 15.54 32.21
CA GLY A 158 3.90 14.80 32.41
C GLY A 158 3.10 14.63 31.10
N SER A 159 2.32 13.56 30.99
CA SER A 159 1.41 13.35 29.90
C SER A 159 0.03 13.93 30.21
N PRO A 160 -0.57 14.75 29.33
CA PRO A 160 -1.94 15.24 29.50
C PRO A 160 -2.94 14.10 29.31
N PHE A 161 -4.15 14.26 29.87
CA PHE A 161 -5.23 13.29 29.71
C PHE A 161 -5.72 13.24 28.26
N ILE A 162 -5.78 14.40 27.59
CA ILE A 162 -6.15 14.54 26.18
C ILE A 162 -4.98 15.21 25.46
N SER A 163 -4.54 14.62 24.36
CA SER A 163 -3.49 15.19 23.52
C SER A 163 -4.05 16.29 22.62
N THR A 164 -3.57 17.51 22.81
CA THR A 164 -3.89 18.65 21.94
C THR A 164 -3.34 18.45 20.54
N THR A 165 -2.13 17.90 20.44
CA THR A 165 -1.46 17.59 19.16
C THR A 165 -2.27 16.58 18.35
N GLU A 166 -2.65 15.46 18.98
CA GLU A 166 -3.40 14.39 18.31
C GLU A 166 -4.76 14.89 17.83
N SER A 167 -5.50 15.63 18.68
CA SER A 167 -6.81 16.20 18.32
C SER A 167 -6.72 17.14 17.11
N GLU A 168 -5.66 17.95 17.01
CA GLU A 168 -5.47 18.85 15.89
C GLU A 168 -5.08 18.10 14.60
N LEU A 169 -4.25 17.05 14.71
CA LEU A 169 -3.90 16.18 13.58
C LEU A 169 -5.13 15.45 13.05
N LEU A 170 -5.93 14.83 13.92
CA LEU A 170 -7.18 14.14 13.54
C LEU A 170 -8.08 15.07 12.74
N ARG A 171 -8.32 16.28 13.25
CA ARG A 171 -9.13 17.29 12.57
C ARG A 171 -8.63 17.63 11.16
N ILE A 172 -7.31 17.82 10.99
CA ILE A 172 -6.73 18.22 9.69
C ILE A 172 -6.77 17.07 8.69
N PHE A 173 -6.43 15.85 9.13
CA PHE A 173 -6.47 14.67 8.25
C PHE A 173 -7.90 14.32 7.83
N GLU A 174 -8.88 14.42 8.73
CA GLU A 174 -10.29 14.25 8.41
C GLU A 174 -10.76 15.29 7.38
N GLN A 175 -10.41 16.56 7.58
CA GLN A 175 -10.77 17.64 6.64
C GLN A 175 -10.11 17.47 5.26
N ALA A 176 -8.94 16.84 5.19
CA ALA A 176 -8.27 16.53 3.94
C ALA A 176 -8.91 15.35 3.17
N GLY A 177 -9.75 14.54 3.84
CA GLY A 177 -10.45 13.42 3.22
C GLY A 177 -9.95 12.03 3.61
N TYR A 178 -9.04 11.91 4.58
CA TYR A 178 -8.65 10.61 5.13
C TYR A 178 -9.74 10.02 6.02
N LEU A 179 -9.86 8.70 6.03
CA LEU A 179 -10.69 7.98 6.99
C LEU A 179 -9.89 7.74 8.28
N ILE A 180 -10.39 8.25 9.39
CA ILE A 180 -9.69 8.17 10.66
C ILE A 180 -9.97 6.83 11.35
N VAL A 181 -8.91 6.15 11.78
CA VAL A 181 -8.99 4.99 12.69
C VAL A 181 -8.96 5.50 14.12
N ASP A 182 -9.91 5.04 14.93
CA ASP A 182 -10.01 5.44 16.33
C ASP A 182 -8.71 5.14 17.11
N PRO A 183 -8.02 6.18 17.64
CA PRO A 183 -6.77 6.01 18.35
C PRO A 183 -6.91 5.24 19.67
N ASP A 184 -8.07 5.25 20.32
CA ASP A 184 -8.28 4.53 21.56
C ASP A 184 -8.42 3.02 21.33
N GLN A 185 -9.03 2.62 20.21
CA GLN A 185 -9.00 1.22 19.77
C GLN A 185 -7.56 0.76 19.47
N ALA A 186 -6.76 1.62 18.83
CA ALA A 186 -5.37 1.33 18.53
C ALA A 186 -4.55 1.14 19.83
N ARG A 187 -4.71 2.02 20.80
CA ARG A 187 -4.03 1.92 22.12
C ARG A 187 -4.43 0.65 22.88
N THR A 188 -5.70 0.29 22.83
CA THR A 188 -6.23 -0.92 23.47
C THR A 188 -5.61 -2.18 22.87
N LEU A 189 -5.55 -2.29 21.54
CA LEU A 189 -4.94 -3.43 20.86
C LEU A 189 -3.44 -3.54 21.11
N LEU A 190 -2.76 -2.41 21.16
CA LEU A 190 -1.31 -2.39 21.38
C LEU A 190 -0.92 -2.79 22.79
N ASN A 191 -1.85 -2.76 23.75
CA ASN A 191 -1.55 -2.99 25.20
C ASN A 191 -0.35 -2.17 25.67
N LEU A 192 -0.08 -1.03 25.06
CA LEU A 192 1.14 -0.27 25.19
C LEU A 192 0.85 1.04 25.92
N ALA A 193 1.66 1.33 26.91
CA ALA A 193 1.82 2.73 27.30
C ALA A 193 2.28 3.53 26.05
N PRO A 194 1.70 4.71 25.79
CA PRO A 194 1.98 5.48 24.57
C PRO A 194 3.47 5.62 24.23
N ALA A 195 4.33 5.74 25.25
CA ALA A 195 5.76 5.92 25.07
C ALA A 195 6.52 4.72 24.46
N THR A 196 6.06 3.49 24.69
CA THR A 196 6.75 2.28 24.22
C THR A 196 6.28 1.83 22.83
N ALA A 197 5.08 2.27 22.39
CA ALA A 197 4.56 1.97 21.07
C ALA A 197 5.41 2.57 19.94
N PHE A 198 6.01 3.73 20.19
CA PHE A 198 6.77 4.48 19.19
C PHE A 198 8.12 3.84 18.82
N ASP A 199 8.61 2.93 19.64
CA ASP A 199 9.92 2.32 19.48
C ASP A 199 9.84 0.91 18.85
N ASP A 200 8.63 0.37 18.59
CA ASP A 200 8.42 -0.93 17.97
C ASP A 200 7.57 -0.84 16.68
N PRO A 201 8.20 -0.60 15.53
CA PRO A 201 7.50 -0.47 14.24
C PRO A 201 6.73 -1.72 13.85
N VAL A 202 7.17 -2.90 14.28
CA VAL A 202 6.53 -4.18 13.93
C VAL A 202 5.17 -4.30 14.63
N LYS A 203 5.14 -4.05 15.94
CA LYS A 203 3.87 -4.07 16.68
C LYS A 203 2.90 -3.00 16.19
N LEU A 204 3.40 -1.79 15.88
CA LEU A 204 2.59 -0.73 15.29
C LEU A 204 1.97 -1.17 13.97
N SER A 205 2.76 -1.79 13.08
CA SER A 205 2.27 -2.27 11.79
C SER A 205 1.24 -3.39 11.98
N GLN A 206 1.44 -4.31 12.91
CA GLN A 206 0.47 -5.37 13.22
C GLN A 206 -0.86 -4.80 13.73
N ALA A 207 -0.83 -3.86 14.68
CA ALA A 207 -2.04 -3.22 15.18
C ALA A 207 -2.77 -2.43 14.09
N ALA A 208 -2.03 -1.69 13.27
CA ALA A 208 -2.58 -0.96 12.16
C ALA A 208 -3.23 -1.88 11.11
N ARG A 209 -2.60 -3.02 10.79
CA ARG A 209 -3.20 -4.04 9.92
C ARG A 209 -4.51 -4.60 10.52
N THR A 210 -4.52 -4.91 11.83
CA THR A 210 -5.72 -5.38 12.51
C THR A 210 -6.86 -4.38 12.44
N LEU A 211 -6.55 -3.08 12.57
CA LEU A 211 -7.51 -1.98 12.46
C LEU A 211 -7.77 -1.53 11.02
N ARG A 212 -7.12 -2.18 10.04
CA ARG A 212 -7.23 -1.87 8.61
C ARG A 212 -6.81 -0.45 8.29
N ALA A 213 -5.78 0.07 8.98
CA ALA A 213 -5.17 1.33 8.63
C ALA A 213 -4.18 1.15 7.48
N ASP A 214 -4.25 2.00 6.46
CA ASP A 214 -3.32 2.01 5.33
C ASP A 214 -2.03 2.76 5.71
N ILE A 215 -2.16 3.76 6.59
CA ILE A 215 -1.09 4.66 7.02
C ILE A 215 -1.09 4.78 8.54
N ILE A 216 0.12 4.81 9.11
CA ILE A 216 0.33 5.15 10.51
C ILE A 216 1.03 6.50 10.57
N VAL A 217 0.46 7.45 11.30
CA VAL A 217 1.12 8.71 11.66
C VAL A 217 1.46 8.66 13.14
N ILE A 218 2.74 8.61 13.45
CA ILE A 218 3.23 8.68 14.83
C ILE A 218 3.81 10.05 15.10
N GLY A 219 3.47 10.58 16.28
CA GLY A 219 3.94 11.88 16.73
C GLY A 219 4.58 11.84 18.12
N LYS A 220 5.64 12.62 18.30
CA LYS A 220 6.18 13.00 19.63
C LYS A 220 6.01 14.50 19.80
N ALA A 221 5.33 14.92 20.86
CA ALA A 221 5.10 16.32 21.17
C ALA A 221 5.63 16.64 22.56
N THR A 222 6.49 17.64 22.68
CA THR A 222 7.07 18.04 23.96
C THR A 222 6.96 19.54 24.14
N ALA A 223 6.54 20.01 25.31
CA ALA A 223 6.52 21.42 25.64
C ALA A 223 7.02 21.70 27.05
N GLY A 224 7.62 22.87 27.22
CA GLY A 224 8.12 23.34 28.50
C GLY A 224 8.31 24.85 28.56
N ALA A 225 8.46 25.36 29.78
CA ALA A 225 8.74 26.76 29.97
C ALA A 225 10.24 27.03 29.68
N TYR A 226 10.52 28.01 28.82
CA TYR A 226 11.86 28.52 28.56
C TYR A 226 12.14 29.82 29.33
N ALA A 227 11.07 30.48 29.79
CA ALA A 227 11.18 31.73 30.58
C ALA A 227 10.08 31.77 31.65
N LYS A 228 10.42 32.40 32.78
CA LYS A 228 9.50 32.66 33.90
C LYS A 228 9.72 34.08 34.38
N GLN A 229 8.67 34.88 34.46
CA GLN A 229 8.73 36.26 34.90
C GLN A 229 7.57 36.57 35.84
N LYS A 230 7.83 37.34 36.91
CA LYS A 230 6.78 37.83 37.81
C LYS A 230 6.45 39.29 37.46
N VAL A 231 5.20 39.56 37.13
CA VAL A 231 4.69 40.88 36.76
C VAL A 231 3.49 41.20 37.62
N HIS A 232 3.55 42.27 38.41
CA HIS A 232 2.49 42.67 39.32
C HIS A 232 1.93 41.54 40.22
N GLY A 233 2.83 40.70 40.76
CA GLY A 233 2.47 39.57 41.61
C GLY A 233 2.05 38.30 40.84
N VAL A 234 1.77 38.37 39.53
CA VAL A 234 1.39 37.22 38.70
C VAL A 234 2.62 36.62 38.07
N THR A 235 2.76 35.30 38.12
CA THR A 235 3.80 34.59 37.40
C THR A 235 3.38 34.31 35.96
N LEU A 236 4.19 34.75 35.03
CA LEU A 236 4.01 34.53 33.59
C LEU A 236 5.13 33.66 33.08
N TYR A 237 4.79 32.80 32.10
CA TYR A 237 5.68 31.83 31.48
C TYR A 237 5.82 32.08 29.97
N GLY A 238 7.07 32.07 29.49
CA GLY A 238 7.37 31.82 28.08
C GLY A 238 7.43 30.31 27.85
N VAL A 239 6.60 29.79 26.95
CA VAL A 239 6.52 28.36 26.68
C VAL A 239 6.91 28.09 25.23
N SER A 240 7.65 27.01 25.00
CA SER A 240 7.91 26.46 23.67
C SER A 240 7.46 25.02 23.59
N GLY A 241 7.03 24.61 22.39
CA GLY A 241 6.62 23.24 22.12
C GLY A 241 7.16 22.79 20.76
N THR A 242 7.51 21.52 20.65
CA THR A 242 7.98 20.89 19.41
C THR A 242 7.11 19.69 19.13
N VAL A 243 6.69 19.54 17.86
CA VAL A 243 5.95 18.40 17.34
C VAL A 243 6.79 17.75 16.27
N GLN A 244 7.04 16.46 16.41
CA GLN A 244 7.73 15.62 15.45
C GLN A 244 6.75 14.57 14.95
N LEU A 245 6.57 14.51 13.63
CA LEU A 245 5.67 13.55 12.97
C LEU A 245 6.46 12.65 12.02
N LYS A 246 5.99 11.41 11.93
CA LYS A 246 6.49 10.40 11.00
C LYS A 246 5.31 9.62 10.45
N ALA A 247 5.20 9.53 9.13
CA ALA A 247 4.18 8.73 8.45
C ALA A 247 4.81 7.49 7.83
N ILE A 248 4.16 6.34 8.02
CA ILE A 248 4.63 5.02 7.63
C ILE A 248 3.49 4.31 6.90
N LEU A 249 3.79 3.67 5.76
CA LEU A 249 2.88 2.72 5.13
C LEU A 249 2.78 1.46 5.97
N THR A 250 1.57 1.08 6.34
CA THR A 250 1.32 -0.06 7.24
C THR A 250 1.85 -1.37 6.69
N GLN A 251 1.74 -1.58 5.39
CA GLN A 251 2.05 -2.85 4.75
C GLN A 251 3.55 -3.10 4.63
N THR A 252 4.30 -2.07 4.27
CA THR A 252 5.75 -2.20 3.98
C THR A 252 6.64 -1.68 5.10
N ALA A 253 6.05 -1.08 6.14
CA ALA A 253 6.74 -0.29 7.16
C ALA A 253 7.65 0.82 6.59
N TYR A 254 7.42 1.20 5.31
CA TYR A 254 8.19 2.24 4.63
C TYR A 254 7.80 3.63 5.13
N GLN A 255 8.79 4.43 5.53
CA GLN A 255 8.55 5.80 5.93
C GLN A 255 8.31 6.68 4.71
N ILE A 256 7.08 7.17 4.55
CA ILE A 256 6.66 7.99 3.40
C ILE A 256 6.81 9.49 3.62
N SER A 257 6.79 9.94 4.89
CA SER A 257 6.98 11.35 5.21
C SER A 257 7.45 11.53 6.65
N SER A 258 8.09 12.66 6.94
CA SER A 258 8.38 13.10 8.30
C SER A 258 8.49 14.61 8.38
N LYS A 259 8.14 15.19 9.54
CA LYS A 259 8.24 16.63 9.79
C LYS A 259 8.46 16.93 11.25
N THR A 260 9.28 17.94 11.52
CA THR A 260 9.47 18.53 12.85
C THR A 260 9.17 20.02 12.78
N VAL A 261 8.30 20.49 13.67
CA VAL A 261 7.93 21.90 13.79
C VAL A 261 7.98 22.32 15.24
N SER A 262 8.52 23.50 15.51
CA SER A 262 8.54 24.11 16.82
C SER A 262 7.74 25.41 16.81
N SER A 263 7.03 25.66 17.90
CA SER A 263 6.29 26.89 18.15
C SER A 263 6.57 27.42 19.55
N SER A 264 6.36 28.70 19.77
CA SER A 264 6.53 29.32 21.09
C SER A 264 5.48 30.40 21.34
N THR A 265 5.25 30.70 22.61
CA THR A 265 4.40 31.84 23.01
C THR A 265 5.02 33.18 22.64
N GLY A 266 6.30 33.22 22.31
CA GLY A 266 7.01 34.42 21.90
C GLY A 266 6.92 35.55 22.95
N ARG A 267 6.53 36.76 22.46
CA ARG A 267 6.37 37.95 23.31
C ARG A 267 5.04 37.99 24.09
N LYS A 268 4.19 36.97 23.99
CA LYS A 268 2.89 36.85 24.68
C LYS A 268 2.97 35.76 25.76
N PRO A 269 3.58 36.04 26.92
CA PRO A 269 3.69 35.07 28.01
C PRO A 269 2.30 34.68 28.53
N VAL A 270 2.19 33.52 29.13
CA VAL A 270 0.94 32.89 29.60
C VAL A 270 0.97 32.65 31.10
N GLY A 271 -0.21 32.56 31.72
CA GLY A 271 -0.34 32.37 33.16
C GLY A 271 -0.01 30.95 33.63
N SER A 272 0.02 29.94 32.75
CA SER A 272 0.41 28.58 33.08
C SER A 272 1.19 27.92 31.96
N VAL A 273 2.04 26.96 32.31
CA VAL A 273 2.81 26.18 31.32
C VAL A 273 1.86 25.36 30.45
N GLY A 274 0.79 24.78 31.03
CA GLY A 274 -0.20 23.97 30.29
C GLY A 274 -0.88 24.77 29.19
N SER A 275 -1.44 25.96 29.51
CA SER A 275 -2.10 26.79 28.47
C SER A 275 -1.13 27.28 27.39
N GLY A 276 0.13 27.48 27.74
CA GLY A 276 1.19 27.77 26.77
C GLY A 276 1.54 26.60 25.88
N ALA A 277 1.61 25.41 26.46
CA ALA A 277 1.83 24.17 25.74
C ALA A 277 0.71 23.90 24.71
N ASP A 278 -0.54 23.97 25.12
CA ASP A 278 -1.70 23.78 24.21
C ASP A 278 -1.64 24.71 23.01
N ARG A 279 -1.31 25.98 23.23
CA ARG A 279 -1.15 26.96 22.14
C ARG A 279 0.00 26.58 21.20
N CYS A 280 1.15 26.18 21.76
CA CYS A 280 2.31 25.80 20.99
C CYS A 280 2.07 24.51 20.19
N PHE A 281 1.46 23.51 20.83
CA PHE A 281 1.13 22.25 20.19
C PHE A 281 0.13 22.41 19.04
N ARG A 282 -0.96 23.12 19.28
CA ARG A 282 -1.95 23.42 18.22
C ARG A 282 -1.29 24.09 17.01
N SER A 283 -0.48 25.11 17.26
CA SER A 283 0.24 25.82 16.19
C SER A 283 1.27 24.93 15.49
N ALA A 284 2.07 24.16 16.22
CA ALA A 284 3.08 23.30 15.64
C ALA A 284 2.47 22.10 14.91
N ALA A 285 1.41 21.49 15.46
CA ALA A 285 0.68 20.39 14.84
C ALA A 285 0.02 20.82 13.53
N ALA A 286 -0.65 21.97 13.51
CA ALA A 286 -1.25 22.51 12.30
C ALA A 286 -0.21 22.73 11.20
N GLN A 287 0.91 23.39 11.53
CA GLN A 287 1.98 23.64 10.56
C GLN A 287 2.66 22.34 10.08
N ALA A 288 2.81 21.34 10.95
CA ALA A 288 3.38 20.06 10.59
C ALA A 288 2.42 19.27 9.68
N ALA A 289 1.14 19.21 10.04
CA ALA A 289 0.10 18.52 9.27
C ALA A 289 -0.08 19.13 7.87
N GLU A 290 -0.20 20.46 7.76
CA GLU A 290 -0.30 21.17 6.47
C GLU A 290 0.85 20.84 5.51
N GLN A 291 2.04 20.50 6.04
CA GLN A 291 3.21 20.17 5.22
C GLN A 291 3.29 18.70 4.82
N ILE A 292 2.56 17.81 5.49
CA ILE A 292 2.68 16.36 5.23
C ILE A 292 1.39 15.72 4.72
N VAL A 293 0.24 16.30 4.99
CA VAL A 293 -1.07 15.67 4.74
C VAL A 293 -1.24 15.26 3.27
N TYR A 294 -0.98 16.15 2.33
CA TYR A 294 -1.04 15.84 0.90
C TYR A 294 0.21 15.12 0.40
N LYS A 295 1.36 15.43 0.98
CA LYS A 295 2.63 14.77 0.64
C LYS A 295 2.62 13.26 0.95
N ILE A 296 1.90 12.86 2.01
CA ILE A 296 1.63 11.45 2.30
C ILE A 296 0.89 10.80 1.13
N ALA A 297 -0.18 11.44 0.61
CA ALA A 297 -0.94 10.92 -0.51
C ALA A 297 -0.09 10.81 -1.79
N TYR A 298 0.70 11.84 -2.10
CA TYR A 298 1.60 11.83 -3.26
C TYR A 298 2.65 10.73 -3.16
N ASN A 299 3.31 10.63 -2.00
CA ASN A 299 4.33 9.61 -1.78
C ASN A 299 3.72 8.20 -1.73
N MET A 300 2.50 8.04 -1.24
CA MET A 300 1.76 6.79 -1.28
C MET A 300 1.46 6.36 -2.72
N ALA A 301 1.01 7.31 -3.56
CA ALA A 301 0.80 7.07 -4.98
C ALA A 301 2.09 6.68 -5.70
N SER A 302 3.19 7.41 -5.41
CA SER A 302 4.52 7.16 -6.00
C SER A 302 5.16 5.88 -5.47
N ALA A 303 4.99 5.53 -4.20
CA ALA A 303 5.53 4.29 -3.63
C ALA A 303 4.96 3.04 -4.33
N GLY A 304 3.72 3.09 -4.77
CA GLY A 304 3.13 2.06 -5.63
C GLY A 304 3.86 1.90 -6.98
N SER A 305 4.57 2.93 -7.46
CA SER A 305 5.34 2.90 -8.71
C SER A 305 6.82 2.55 -8.53
N VAL A 306 7.39 2.79 -7.34
CA VAL A 306 8.81 2.49 -7.03
C VAL A 306 9.03 1.02 -6.67
N ILE A 307 8.05 0.39 -6.05
CA ILE A 307 8.00 -1.07 -5.91
C ILE A 307 7.33 -1.53 -7.20
N GLU A 308 8.01 -2.13 -8.15
CA GLU A 308 7.51 -2.63 -9.45
C GLU A 308 6.05 -3.15 -9.40
N GLY A 309 5.10 -2.30 -8.97
CA GLY A 309 3.69 -2.61 -8.78
C GLY A 309 3.08 -2.03 -7.49
N ILE A 310 1.78 -2.14 -7.41
CA ILE A 310 0.97 -1.77 -6.24
C ILE A 310 0.97 -2.96 -5.27
N ASN A 311 1.35 -2.72 -4.01
CA ASN A 311 1.22 -3.74 -2.98
C ASN A 311 -0.22 -3.72 -2.43
N VAL A 312 -0.91 -4.84 -2.54
CA VAL A 312 -2.26 -5.04 -2.03
C VAL A 312 -2.26 -6.18 -1.03
N ASN A 313 -2.73 -5.91 0.18
CA ASN A 313 -2.98 -6.93 1.19
C ASN A 313 -4.35 -7.57 0.93
N ILE A 314 -4.35 -8.85 0.61
CA ILE A 314 -5.55 -9.63 0.29
C ILE A 314 -5.85 -10.52 1.49
N ARG A 315 -7.03 -10.36 2.09
CA ARG A 315 -7.50 -11.10 3.26
C ARG A 315 -8.74 -11.87 2.90
N ILE A 316 -8.66 -13.18 2.96
CA ILE A 316 -9.76 -14.06 2.57
C ILE A 316 -10.13 -14.96 3.75
N ALA A 317 -11.39 -14.86 4.18
CA ALA A 317 -11.96 -15.73 5.21
C ALA A 317 -12.61 -16.98 4.60
N ASN A 318 -12.81 -17.98 5.42
CA ASN A 318 -13.44 -19.26 5.05
C ASN A 318 -12.71 -20.04 3.95
N VAL A 319 -11.42 -19.82 3.80
CA VAL A 319 -10.56 -20.55 2.85
C VAL A 319 -10.24 -21.92 3.44
N MET A 320 -10.44 -22.99 2.67
CA MET A 320 -9.87 -24.29 3.02
C MET A 320 -8.42 -24.35 2.58
N PHE A 321 -7.62 -25.19 3.22
CA PHE A 321 -6.20 -25.32 2.85
C PHE A 321 -6.02 -25.68 1.36
N SER A 322 -6.86 -26.55 0.83
CA SER A 322 -6.89 -26.91 -0.59
C SER A 322 -7.15 -25.75 -1.56
N ASP A 323 -7.78 -24.67 -1.09
CA ASP A 323 -8.08 -23.51 -1.92
C ASP A 323 -6.93 -22.49 -1.95
N VAL A 324 -6.00 -22.57 -0.99
CA VAL A 324 -4.85 -21.64 -0.91
C VAL A 324 -4.02 -21.70 -2.18
N GLU A 325 -3.60 -22.89 -2.59
CA GLU A 325 -2.80 -23.09 -3.79
C GLU A 325 -3.54 -22.63 -5.07
N LYS A 326 -4.86 -22.89 -5.12
CA LYS A 326 -5.70 -22.43 -6.22
C LYS A 326 -5.73 -20.92 -6.32
N ILE A 327 -5.94 -20.23 -5.20
CA ILE A 327 -5.97 -18.77 -5.12
C ILE A 327 -4.60 -18.18 -5.52
N GLU A 328 -3.51 -18.76 -5.03
CA GLU A 328 -2.15 -18.33 -5.37
C GLU A 328 -1.83 -18.52 -6.85
N LYS A 329 -2.21 -19.65 -7.42
CA LYS A 329 -2.06 -19.89 -8.85
C LYS A 329 -2.82 -18.88 -9.68
N GLN A 330 -4.07 -18.56 -9.29
CA GLN A 330 -4.88 -17.54 -9.94
C GLN A 330 -4.20 -16.17 -9.86
N LEU A 331 -3.71 -15.75 -8.69
CA LEU A 331 -2.96 -14.51 -8.55
C LEU A 331 -1.67 -14.52 -9.38
N GLY A 332 -1.01 -15.67 -9.51
CA GLY A 332 0.18 -15.84 -10.36
C GLY A 332 -0.08 -15.55 -11.85
N GLU A 333 -1.30 -15.76 -12.35
CA GLU A 333 -1.72 -15.44 -13.73
C GLU A 333 -1.62 -13.93 -14.03
N LEU A 334 -1.75 -13.09 -13.00
CA LEU A 334 -1.64 -11.64 -13.10
C LEU A 334 -0.19 -11.13 -13.18
N LYS A 335 0.80 -12.02 -13.26
CA LYS A 335 2.25 -11.69 -13.30
C LYS A 335 2.67 -10.76 -12.15
N GLY A 336 2.01 -10.88 -11.01
CA GLY A 336 2.38 -10.22 -9.77
C GLY A 336 3.40 -11.01 -8.97
N LYS A 337 3.84 -10.44 -7.86
CA LYS A 337 4.82 -11.02 -6.95
C LYS A 337 4.19 -11.19 -5.57
N LEU A 338 4.17 -12.39 -5.07
CA LEU A 338 3.73 -12.70 -3.72
C LEU A 338 4.90 -12.43 -2.76
N PHE A 339 4.72 -11.51 -1.81
CA PHE A 339 5.76 -11.10 -0.86
C PHE A 339 5.66 -11.85 0.45
N GLU A 340 4.46 -11.94 1.00
CA GLU A 340 4.21 -12.60 2.26
C GLU A 340 2.88 -13.34 2.20
N ARG A 341 2.82 -14.45 2.86
CA ARG A 341 1.62 -15.27 2.97
C ARG A 341 1.52 -15.82 4.37
N SER A 342 0.35 -15.71 4.95
CA SER A 342 0.01 -16.42 6.17
C SER A 342 -1.37 -17.08 6.04
N TYR A 343 -1.51 -18.23 6.66
CA TYR A 343 -2.80 -18.92 6.74
C TYR A 343 -2.99 -19.47 8.15
N SER A 344 -4.09 -19.14 8.77
CA SER A 344 -4.48 -19.67 10.08
C SER A 344 -6.00 -19.61 10.26
N ASN A 345 -6.57 -20.57 10.93
CA ASN A 345 -8.01 -20.59 11.25
C ASN A 345 -8.94 -20.34 10.05
N ASN A 346 -8.66 -20.95 8.90
CA ASN A 346 -9.39 -20.76 7.64
C ASN A 346 -9.36 -19.30 7.13
N PHE A 347 -8.32 -18.56 7.51
CA PHE A 347 -8.09 -17.20 7.11
C PHE A 347 -6.76 -17.10 6.37
N LEU A 348 -6.81 -16.68 5.11
CA LEU A 348 -5.64 -16.48 4.25
C LEU A 348 -5.33 -14.98 4.15
N GLU A 349 -4.09 -14.59 4.44
CA GLU A 349 -3.59 -13.25 4.21
C GLU A 349 -2.41 -13.30 3.26
N ILE A 350 -2.45 -12.48 2.20
CA ILE A 350 -1.45 -12.41 1.14
C ILE A 350 -1.07 -10.97 0.91
N ASP A 351 0.23 -10.66 0.93
CA ASP A 351 0.78 -9.42 0.42
C ASP A 351 1.21 -9.63 -1.04
N PHE A 352 0.44 -9.06 -1.97
CA PHE A 352 0.60 -9.26 -3.41
C PHE A 352 0.95 -7.94 -4.11
N VAL A 353 2.06 -7.93 -4.82
CA VAL A 353 2.53 -6.78 -5.59
C VAL A 353 2.32 -7.02 -7.07
N SER A 354 1.55 -6.15 -7.70
CA SER A 354 1.26 -6.21 -9.13
C SER A 354 1.00 -4.82 -9.71
N LYS A 355 0.93 -4.72 -11.02
CA LYS A 355 0.53 -3.47 -11.70
C LYS A 355 -0.96 -3.13 -11.54
N TYR A 356 -1.74 -4.04 -11.01
CA TYR A 356 -3.19 -3.90 -10.88
C TYR A 356 -3.56 -3.22 -9.58
N SER A 357 -4.59 -2.38 -9.62
CA SER A 357 -5.16 -1.76 -8.41
C SER A 357 -5.87 -2.79 -7.53
N ALA A 358 -6.14 -2.45 -6.27
CA ALA A 358 -6.94 -3.30 -5.40
C ALA A 358 -8.33 -3.59 -5.99
N ARG A 359 -8.92 -2.64 -6.74
CA ARG A 359 -10.21 -2.82 -7.42
C ARG A 359 -10.11 -3.86 -8.53
N ASP A 360 -9.07 -3.79 -9.37
CA ASP A 360 -8.86 -4.74 -10.46
C ASP A 360 -8.62 -6.15 -9.93
N LEU A 361 -7.81 -6.25 -8.87
CA LEU A 361 -7.57 -7.52 -8.17
C LEU A 361 -8.84 -8.07 -7.53
N ALA A 362 -9.67 -7.21 -6.95
CA ALA A 362 -10.95 -7.63 -6.38
C ALA A 362 -11.93 -8.12 -7.45
N SER A 363 -12.01 -7.44 -8.61
CA SER A 363 -12.80 -7.90 -9.75
C SER A 363 -12.33 -9.27 -10.24
N PHE A 364 -11.01 -9.41 -10.42
CA PHE A 364 -10.41 -10.69 -10.81
C PHE A 364 -10.72 -11.82 -9.81
N LEU A 365 -10.54 -11.57 -8.50
CA LEU A 365 -10.85 -12.56 -7.47
C LEU A 365 -12.35 -12.91 -7.44
N SER A 366 -13.23 -11.93 -7.68
CA SER A 366 -14.67 -12.13 -7.75
C SER A 366 -15.07 -13.05 -8.91
N GLU A 367 -14.47 -12.87 -10.07
CA GLU A 367 -14.66 -13.73 -11.25
C GLU A 367 -14.21 -15.18 -10.99
N HIS A 368 -13.30 -15.36 -10.03
CA HIS A 368 -12.76 -16.67 -9.64
C HIS A 368 -13.41 -17.29 -8.39
N GLY A 369 -14.58 -16.76 -7.99
CA GLY A 369 -15.40 -17.36 -6.93
C GLY A 369 -15.08 -16.86 -5.51
N VAL A 370 -14.32 -15.77 -5.39
CA VAL A 370 -14.05 -15.10 -4.11
C VAL A 370 -15.02 -13.93 -3.93
N ASN A 371 -15.84 -13.96 -2.90
CA ASN A 371 -16.79 -12.88 -2.61
C ASN A 371 -16.10 -11.73 -1.89
N ILE A 372 -16.12 -10.56 -2.48
CA ILE A 372 -15.47 -9.36 -1.96
C ILE A 372 -16.37 -8.68 -0.93
N SER A 373 -15.87 -8.54 0.29
CA SER A 373 -16.60 -7.90 1.40
C SER A 373 -16.31 -6.40 1.50
N SER A 374 -15.06 -5.99 1.26
CA SER A 374 -14.68 -4.58 1.23
C SER A 374 -13.35 -4.37 0.51
N ILE A 375 -13.16 -3.19 -0.07
CA ILE A 375 -11.97 -2.79 -0.79
C ILE A 375 -11.51 -1.43 -0.27
N THR A 376 -10.20 -1.30 -0.02
CA THR A 376 -9.51 -0.01 0.10
C THR A 376 -8.47 0.09 -1.01
N THR A 377 -7.70 1.17 -1.09
CA THR A 377 -6.61 1.31 -2.07
C THR A 377 -5.55 0.22 -1.98
N GLN A 378 -5.36 -0.38 -0.80
CA GLN A 378 -4.27 -1.32 -0.54
C GLN A 378 -4.74 -2.59 0.20
N THR A 379 -6.03 -2.76 0.43
CA THR A 379 -6.55 -3.93 1.14
C THR A 379 -7.82 -4.44 0.48
N ILE A 380 -7.90 -5.74 0.26
CA ILE A 380 -9.10 -6.45 -0.15
C ILE A 380 -9.49 -7.38 0.99
N ASN A 381 -10.71 -7.22 1.51
CA ASN A 381 -11.29 -8.22 2.41
C ASN A 381 -12.34 -9.01 1.64
N ALA A 382 -12.24 -10.32 1.74
CA ALA A 382 -13.06 -11.23 0.99
C ALA A 382 -13.39 -12.48 1.80
N ASN A 383 -14.30 -13.27 1.27
CA ASN A 383 -14.57 -14.61 1.77
C ASN A 383 -14.78 -15.57 0.59
N VAL A 384 -14.38 -16.80 0.75
CA VAL A 384 -14.80 -17.86 -0.17
C VAL A 384 -16.26 -18.16 0.17
N VAL A 385 -17.17 -17.93 -0.79
CA VAL A 385 -18.54 -18.42 -0.66
C VAL A 385 -18.43 -19.92 -0.79
N LYS A 386 -18.62 -20.64 0.30
CA LYS A 386 -18.97 -22.04 0.18
C LYS A 386 -20.27 -22.04 -0.65
N GLU A 387 -20.22 -22.46 -1.91
CA GLU A 387 -21.43 -23.06 -2.45
C GLU A 387 -21.95 -23.95 -1.35
N THR A 388 -23.17 -23.72 -0.94
CA THR A 388 -23.81 -24.54 0.08
C THR A 388 -23.64 -25.97 -0.43
N GLN A 389 -22.55 -26.62 -0.03
CA GLN A 389 -22.42 -28.03 -0.19
C GLN A 389 -23.69 -28.52 0.51
N LYS A 390 -24.66 -29.00 -0.26
CA LYS A 390 -25.67 -29.88 0.29
C LYS A 390 -24.88 -30.70 1.28
N GLU A 391 -25.19 -30.55 2.57
CA GLU A 391 -24.69 -31.44 3.61
C GLU A 391 -24.94 -32.86 3.13
N VAL A 392 -23.95 -33.40 2.44
CA VAL A 392 -23.91 -34.83 2.22
C VAL A 392 -23.54 -35.34 3.58
N ILE A 393 -24.57 -35.66 4.35
CA ILE A 393 -24.46 -36.35 5.63
C ILE A 393 -23.77 -37.67 5.29
N TYR A 394 -22.44 -37.69 5.30
CA TYR A 394 -21.66 -38.92 5.25
C TYR A 394 -21.89 -39.61 6.57
N LYS A 395 -22.82 -40.58 6.57
CA LYS A 395 -23.03 -41.46 7.69
C LYS A 395 -21.73 -42.24 7.91
N ASN A 396 -20.95 -41.80 8.92
CA ASN A 396 -20.05 -42.61 9.74
C ASN A 396 -18.85 -43.32 9.09
N SER A 397 -18.17 -42.78 8.10
CA SER A 397 -16.92 -43.38 7.64
C SER A 397 -15.88 -42.29 7.32
N ALA A 398 -15.18 -41.80 8.33
CA ALA A 398 -14.07 -40.88 8.16
C ALA A 398 -12.88 -41.30 9.03
N ILE A 399 -11.67 -41.09 8.53
CA ILE A 399 -10.41 -41.29 9.26
C ILE A 399 -9.83 -39.91 9.52
N SER A 400 -9.49 -39.58 10.76
CA SER A 400 -8.79 -38.39 11.15
C SER A 400 -7.28 -38.65 11.23
N VAL A 401 -6.47 -37.89 10.55
CA VAL A 401 -5.01 -37.95 10.60
C VAL A 401 -4.50 -36.65 11.20
N LYS A 402 -3.71 -36.73 12.26
CA LYS A 402 -3.11 -35.55 12.91
C LYS A 402 -1.61 -35.71 12.98
N ILE A 403 -0.87 -34.79 12.36
CA ILE A 403 0.58 -34.81 12.29
C ILE A 403 1.13 -33.54 12.94
N SER A 404 1.94 -33.69 13.99
CA SER A 404 2.62 -32.60 14.70
C SER A 404 4.04 -32.36 14.18
N ASP A 405 4.65 -31.27 14.63
CA ASP A 405 6.02 -30.83 14.32
C ASP A 405 6.26 -30.52 12.83
N ILE A 406 5.25 -30.06 12.15
CA ILE A 406 5.39 -29.58 10.78
C ILE A 406 5.96 -28.15 10.83
N SER A 407 7.11 -27.95 10.20
CA SER A 407 7.87 -26.72 10.29
C SER A 407 7.36 -25.60 9.36
N SER A 408 6.66 -25.96 8.31
CA SER A 408 6.19 -25.01 7.32
C SER A 408 4.89 -25.43 6.65
N TYR A 409 4.27 -24.44 6.09
CA TYR A 409 3.05 -24.55 5.30
C TYR A 409 3.24 -25.37 4.02
N SER A 410 4.41 -25.21 3.37
CA SER A 410 4.79 -25.96 2.18
C SER A 410 4.87 -27.45 2.48
N GLU A 411 5.45 -27.81 3.62
CA GLU A 411 5.58 -29.18 4.10
C GLU A 411 4.23 -29.82 4.40
N ALA A 412 3.32 -29.06 5.05
CA ALA A 412 1.95 -29.52 5.28
C ALA A 412 1.23 -29.80 3.96
N GLY A 413 1.35 -28.90 2.98
CA GLY A 413 0.76 -29.05 1.65
C GLY A 413 1.30 -30.25 0.87
N GLU A 414 2.60 -30.51 0.97
CA GLU A 414 3.21 -31.68 0.33
C GLU A 414 2.66 -32.99 0.91
N ILE A 415 2.54 -33.08 2.23
CA ILE A 415 2.01 -34.27 2.90
C ILE A 415 0.55 -34.47 2.49
N GLU A 416 -0.28 -33.43 2.52
CA GLU A 416 -1.68 -33.49 2.13
C GLU A 416 -1.85 -33.93 0.69
N ASN A 417 -1.11 -33.34 -0.25
CA ASN A 417 -1.21 -33.64 -1.67
C ASN A 417 -0.80 -35.09 -1.96
N LYS A 418 0.29 -35.58 -1.35
CA LYS A 418 0.74 -36.97 -1.51
C LYS A 418 -0.27 -37.96 -0.92
N LEU A 419 -0.84 -37.63 0.23
CA LEU A 419 -1.90 -38.47 0.82
C LEU A 419 -3.16 -38.47 -0.06
N ARG A 420 -3.51 -37.35 -0.65
CA ARG A 420 -4.60 -37.22 -1.61
C ARG A 420 -4.38 -38.08 -2.85
N ASP A 421 -3.22 -38.03 -3.43
CA ASP A 421 -2.86 -38.85 -4.61
C ASP A 421 -2.85 -40.31 -4.27
N TYR A 422 -2.31 -40.70 -3.10
CA TYR A 422 -2.30 -42.07 -2.62
C TYR A 422 -3.72 -42.65 -2.40
N LEU A 423 -4.64 -41.82 -1.90
CA LEU A 423 -6.01 -42.23 -1.56
C LEU A 423 -7.03 -41.99 -2.68
N LYS A 424 -6.61 -41.52 -3.85
CA LYS A 424 -7.48 -41.11 -4.96
C LYS A 424 -8.55 -42.11 -5.34
N GLU A 425 -8.27 -43.42 -5.22
CA GLU A 425 -9.20 -44.49 -5.53
C GLU A 425 -9.96 -45.01 -4.28
N SER A 426 -9.46 -44.68 -3.07
CA SER A 426 -9.97 -45.26 -1.81
C SER A 426 -10.78 -44.28 -0.95
N SER A 427 -10.75 -42.98 -1.27
CA SER A 427 -11.48 -41.95 -0.54
C SER A 427 -12.47 -41.21 -1.43
N LYS A 428 -13.58 -40.72 -0.83
CA LYS A 428 -14.52 -39.80 -1.51
C LYS A 428 -13.99 -38.38 -1.52
N GLU A 429 -13.42 -37.94 -0.41
CA GLU A 429 -12.94 -36.57 -0.19
C GLU A 429 -11.85 -36.57 0.87
N LEU A 430 -10.94 -35.61 0.79
CA LEU A 430 -9.92 -35.36 1.78
C LEU A 430 -9.89 -33.89 2.10
N SER A 431 -10.00 -33.53 3.38
CA SER A 431 -9.95 -32.14 3.86
C SER A 431 -8.83 -31.98 4.88
N GLY A 432 -7.90 -31.07 4.62
CA GLY A 432 -6.77 -30.75 5.48
C GLY A 432 -6.90 -29.39 6.17
N LYS A 433 -6.37 -29.30 7.40
CA LYS A 433 -6.26 -28.07 8.18
C LYS A 433 -4.89 -28.02 8.85
N TYR A 434 -4.15 -26.94 8.67
CA TYR A 434 -2.87 -26.71 9.33
C TYR A 434 -2.98 -25.55 10.33
N ASN A 435 -2.58 -25.81 11.58
CA ASN A 435 -2.57 -24.81 12.66
C ASN A 435 -1.54 -25.20 13.73
N ASP A 436 -0.84 -24.21 14.31
CA ASP A 436 0.11 -24.41 15.42
C ASP A 436 1.09 -25.58 15.20
N ASN A 437 1.76 -25.61 14.05
CA ASN A 437 2.69 -26.66 13.63
C ASN A 437 2.08 -28.06 13.55
N THR A 438 0.75 -28.14 13.39
CA THR A 438 0.02 -29.40 13.32
C THR A 438 -0.87 -29.43 12.07
N LEU A 439 -0.77 -30.48 11.28
CA LEU A 439 -1.64 -30.78 10.15
C LEU A 439 -2.72 -31.76 10.58
N GLU A 440 -3.96 -31.38 10.44
CA GLU A 440 -5.12 -32.25 10.65
C GLU A 440 -5.77 -32.54 9.30
N ILE A 441 -5.90 -33.82 8.92
CA ILE A 441 -6.51 -34.25 7.67
C ILE A 441 -7.68 -35.17 8.01
N VAL A 442 -8.85 -34.92 7.41
CA VAL A 442 -10.01 -35.79 7.49
C VAL A 442 -10.18 -36.45 6.12
N VAL A 443 -10.15 -37.77 6.11
CA VAL A 443 -10.34 -38.63 4.93
C VAL A 443 -11.75 -39.22 4.98
N TYR A 444 -12.60 -38.79 4.07
CA TYR A 444 -13.97 -39.31 3.95
C TYR A 444 -13.99 -40.57 3.05
N LEU A 445 -14.51 -41.65 3.56
CA LEU A 445 -14.51 -42.95 2.89
C LEU A 445 -15.85 -43.25 2.22
N PRO A 446 -15.86 -44.07 1.15
CA PRO A 446 -17.11 -44.59 0.58
C PRO A 446 -17.88 -45.47 1.56
N ASP A 447 -19.21 -45.52 1.36
CA ASP A 447 -20.07 -46.39 2.17
C ASP A 447 -19.65 -47.84 2.00
N GLY A 448 -19.48 -48.57 3.13
CA GLY A 448 -19.03 -49.94 3.13
C GLY A 448 -17.52 -50.16 3.04
N ALA A 449 -16.70 -49.05 3.09
CA ALA A 449 -15.25 -49.19 3.12
C ALA A 449 -14.77 -49.88 4.41
N GLU A 450 -13.77 -50.76 4.29
CA GLU A 450 -13.10 -51.39 5.42
C GLU A 450 -12.16 -50.38 6.11
N ILE A 451 -12.70 -49.59 7.04
CA ILE A 451 -11.99 -48.50 7.73
C ILE A 451 -10.64 -48.97 8.25
N THR A 452 -10.58 -50.05 9.00
CA THR A 452 -9.33 -50.57 9.60
C THR A 452 -8.24 -50.89 8.60
N LYS A 453 -8.62 -51.35 7.39
CA LYS A 453 -7.67 -51.64 6.32
C LYS A 453 -7.11 -50.35 5.72
N ILE A 454 -7.97 -49.34 5.52
CA ILE A 454 -7.54 -48.05 4.96
C ILE A 454 -6.71 -47.29 5.99
N GLU A 455 -7.10 -47.29 7.27
CA GLU A 455 -6.29 -46.72 8.36
C GLU A 455 -4.86 -47.30 8.37
N LYS A 456 -4.74 -48.62 8.29
CA LYS A 456 -3.43 -49.29 8.26
C LYS A 456 -2.62 -48.86 7.04
N ASN A 457 -3.25 -48.79 5.88
CA ASN A 457 -2.59 -48.35 4.65
C ASN A 457 -2.12 -46.87 4.74
N VAL A 458 -2.96 -45.99 5.33
CA VAL A 458 -2.61 -44.58 5.58
C VAL A 458 -1.45 -44.46 6.54
N ALA A 459 -1.46 -45.24 7.65
CA ALA A 459 -0.37 -45.23 8.61
C ALA A 459 0.95 -45.70 7.97
N GLU A 460 0.94 -46.81 7.24
CA GLU A 460 2.12 -47.33 6.52
C GLU A 460 2.63 -46.32 5.46
N PHE A 461 1.71 -45.64 4.79
CA PHE A 461 2.08 -44.60 3.83
C PHE A 461 2.77 -43.42 4.54
N LEU A 462 2.21 -42.95 5.64
CA LEU A 462 2.78 -41.86 6.43
C LEU A 462 4.16 -42.22 6.99
N GLU A 463 4.33 -43.43 7.52
CA GLU A 463 5.65 -43.88 8.00
C GLU A 463 6.71 -43.94 6.89
N LYS A 464 6.35 -44.44 5.71
CA LYS A 464 7.25 -44.42 4.54
C LYS A 464 7.63 -43.02 4.08
N ASN A 465 6.81 -42.06 4.43
CA ASN A 465 7.01 -40.66 4.09
C ASN A 465 7.52 -39.80 5.27
N GLY A 466 8.19 -40.40 6.24
CA GLY A 466 8.91 -39.69 7.29
C GLY A 466 8.07 -39.26 8.49
N VAL A 467 6.81 -39.66 8.58
CA VAL A 467 5.96 -39.41 9.74
C VAL A 467 6.05 -40.59 10.71
N LYS A 468 6.54 -40.36 11.92
CA LYS A 468 6.54 -41.35 12.99
C LYS A 468 5.14 -41.44 13.57
N ILE A 469 4.48 -42.61 13.50
CA ILE A 469 3.18 -42.84 14.10
C ILE A 469 3.34 -42.99 15.61
N GLU A 470 2.67 -42.13 16.36
CA GLU A 470 2.70 -42.11 17.86
C GLU A 470 1.54 -42.88 18.47
N SER A 471 0.37 -42.78 17.88
CA SER A 471 -0.79 -43.56 18.31
C SER A 471 -1.75 -43.86 17.16
N PHE A 472 -2.51 -44.92 17.32
CA PHE A 472 -3.43 -45.44 16.33
C PHE A 472 -4.68 -45.97 17.04
N SER A 473 -5.82 -45.43 16.69
CA SER A 473 -7.13 -45.86 17.25
C SER A 473 -8.17 -45.87 16.14
N SER A 474 -9.28 -46.61 16.31
CA SER A 474 -10.33 -46.69 15.31
C SER A 474 -10.82 -45.29 14.89
N GLY A 475 -10.61 -44.91 13.64
CA GLY A 475 -10.97 -43.64 13.07
C GLY A 475 -9.95 -42.52 13.27
N ALA A 476 -8.77 -42.76 13.92
CA ALA A 476 -7.80 -41.70 14.15
C ALA A 476 -6.35 -42.17 14.11
N ILE A 477 -5.47 -41.43 13.42
CA ILE A 477 -4.03 -41.64 13.33
C ILE A 477 -3.34 -40.41 13.85
N TYR A 478 -2.43 -40.55 14.80
CA TYR A 478 -1.60 -39.47 15.33
C TYR A 478 -0.14 -39.76 15.00
N GLY A 479 0.51 -38.82 14.40
CA GLY A 479 1.91 -38.92 14.02
C GLY A 479 2.69 -37.64 14.26
N LYS A 480 4.00 -37.79 14.19
CA LYS A 480 4.97 -36.69 14.34
C LYS A 480 5.94 -36.72 13.19
N LEU A 481 6.20 -35.58 12.56
CA LEU A 481 7.19 -35.51 11.52
C LEU A 481 8.60 -35.69 12.11
N ASN A 482 9.41 -36.55 11.51
CA ASN A 482 10.73 -36.87 12.02
C ASN A 482 11.74 -35.85 11.53
N VAL A 483 12.15 -34.93 12.39
CA VAL A 483 13.06 -33.82 12.08
C VAL A 483 14.52 -34.27 11.92
N ASP A 484 14.86 -35.53 12.25
CA ASP A 484 16.24 -36.04 12.20
C ASP A 484 16.84 -36.21 10.78
N ASN A 485 16.06 -35.96 9.74
CA ASN A 485 16.52 -36.02 8.35
C ASN A 485 17.16 -34.72 7.81
N GLU A 486 17.31 -33.68 8.61
CA GLU A 486 17.95 -32.42 8.19
C GLU A 486 19.48 -32.49 8.01
N LYS A 487 20.14 -33.62 8.29
CA LYS A 487 21.60 -33.74 8.11
C LYS A 487 22.07 -34.17 6.70
N SER A 488 21.17 -34.46 5.79
CA SER A 488 21.52 -34.66 4.37
C SER A 488 20.90 -33.53 3.55
N GLY A 489 21.75 -32.57 3.19
CA GLY A 489 21.35 -31.35 2.48
C GLY A 489 20.45 -31.58 1.27
N GLY A 490 19.36 -30.90 1.25
CA GLY A 490 18.45 -30.79 0.12
C GLY A 490 17.19 -31.61 0.29
N LEU A 491 16.06 -30.93 0.10
CA LEU A 491 14.75 -31.47 -0.27
C LEU A 491 14.53 -32.95 0.10
N LEU A 492 13.64 -33.21 1.03
CA LEU A 492 13.14 -34.54 1.34
C LEU A 492 13.07 -35.37 0.06
N ASN A 493 13.97 -36.36 -0.04
CA ASN A 493 14.10 -37.20 -1.25
C ASN A 493 12.96 -38.22 -1.21
N TRP A 494 11.78 -37.76 -1.56
CA TRP A 494 10.57 -38.57 -1.68
C TRP A 494 10.70 -39.33 -3.00
N GLY A 495 11.37 -40.49 -2.95
CA GLY A 495 11.48 -41.37 -4.12
C GLY A 495 10.11 -41.81 -4.61
N TRP A 496 9.95 -41.76 -5.91
CA TRP A 496 8.83 -42.34 -6.67
C TRP A 496 8.78 -43.85 -6.54
#